data_cea61cc41d7d4c2f62b3d4072781ea05
#
_entry.id   cea61cc41d7d4c2f62b3d4072781ea05
#
_cell.length_a   1.000
_cell.length_b   1.000
_cell.length_c   1.000
_cell.angle_alpha   90.00
_cell.angle_beta   90.00
_cell.angle_gamma   90.00
#
_symmetry.space_group_name_H-M   'P 1'
#
loop_
_entity.id
_entity.type
_entity.pdbx_description
1 polymer ?
#
loop_
_entity_poly.entity_id
_entity_poly.type
_entity_poly.pdbx_seq_one_letter_code
_entity_poly.pdbx_strand_id
1 'polypeptide(L)'
;MSRGLGDVYKRQFKGYPDYEGYAFLREAISNYYAGFGVTVDANEIFVSDGAKSDCGNIGDIFGKDNVVLVTDPVYPVYVDSNIMAGRKIVYANSNRENNFAALPDENVKADIIYLCSPNNPTGSAYTADELKQWVDYAIKNDAIILYDAAYEAFITEDLPRSIFAIEGARKCAIEMCSLSKTAGFTGTRCGYTIIPRELERDGHNIYNTWYRRQATKFNGVSWPVQCAAAAVFSEEGQKQIKENISYYQDNAKIISSAMDELGIYYTGGKNSPYIWLKCPNGMGSWEFFDLLLNEANVVGTPGEGFGKNGAGYFRLTSFGDRENTIEAVERIKKLLSK
;
A
#
# COMPACT_ATOMS: atom_id res chain seq x y z
N MET A 1 -29.09 -24.51 24.63
CA MET A 1 -28.52 -23.21 25.06
C MET A 1 -29.38 -22.60 26.13
N SER A 2 -28.83 -22.27 27.27
CA SER A 2 -29.62 -21.67 28.36
C SER A 2 -30.02 -20.23 27.99
N ARG A 3 -31.29 -19.89 28.17
CA ARG A 3 -31.77 -18.52 27.91
C ARG A 3 -31.04 -17.48 28.73
N GLY A 4 -30.49 -17.83 29.91
CA GLY A 4 -29.72 -16.92 30.76
C GLY A 4 -28.38 -16.43 30.15
N LEU A 5 -27.69 -17.27 29.40
CA LEU A 5 -26.51 -16.84 28.67
C LEU A 5 -26.84 -15.82 27.55
N GLY A 6 -27.98 -16.03 26.88
CA GLY A 6 -28.45 -15.08 25.86
C GLY A 6 -28.72 -13.69 26.40
N ASP A 7 -29.25 -13.53 27.62
CA ASP A 7 -29.55 -12.25 28.23
C ASP A 7 -28.31 -11.56 28.82
N VAL A 8 -27.38 -12.30 29.40
CA VAL A 8 -26.07 -11.77 29.84
C VAL A 8 -25.24 -11.31 28.66
N TYR A 9 -25.32 -12.01 27.54
CA TYR A 9 -24.52 -11.72 26.35
C TYR A 9 -25.21 -10.80 25.32
N LYS A 10 -26.43 -10.31 25.55
CA LYS A 10 -27.11 -9.40 24.61
C LYS A 10 -26.28 -8.19 24.19
N ARG A 11 -25.37 -7.72 25.06
CA ARG A 11 -24.42 -6.64 24.77
C ARG A 11 -23.00 -7.12 24.46
N GLN A 12 -22.64 -8.31 24.83
CA GLN A 12 -21.28 -8.88 24.72
C GLN A 12 -21.15 -9.86 23.56
N PHE A 13 -22.19 -10.65 23.29
CA PHE A 13 -22.18 -11.54 22.15
C PHE A 13 -22.33 -10.76 20.86
N LYS A 14 -21.29 -10.85 20.04
CA LYS A 14 -21.27 -10.36 18.66
C LYS A 14 -21.21 -11.57 17.74
N GLY A 15 -22.29 -11.79 16.98
CA GLY A 15 -22.30 -12.79 15.91
C GLY A 15 -21.25 -12.50 14.85
N TYR A 16 -21.16 -13.37 13.87
CA TYR A 16 -20.38 -13.09 12.67
C TYR A 16 -20.86 -11.76 12.05
N PRO A 17 -19.94 -10.89 11.61
CA PRO A 17 -20.31 -9.71 10.86
C PRO A 17 -20.88 -10.09 9.49
N ASP A 18 -21.46 -9.13 8.78
CA ASP A 18 -21.60 -9.23 7.33
C ASP A 18 -20.25 -9.53 6.69
N TYR A 19 -20.24 -10.20 5.56
CA TYR A 19 -18.98 -10.59 4.89
C TYR A 19 -18.13 -9.40 4.45
N GLU A 20 -18.75 -8.22 4.34
CA GLU A 20 -18.09 -6.94 4.09
C GLU A 20 -17.54 -6.28 5.36
N GLY A 21 -17.91 -6.75 6.52
CA GLY A 21 -17.61 -6.15 7.82
C GLY A 21 -18.78 -5.33 8.40
N TYR A 22 -18.64 -4.85 9.62
CA TYR A 22 -19.71 -4.10 10.30
C TYR A 22 -19.99 -2.75 9.63
N ALA A 23 -21.28 -2.41 9.49
CA ALA A 23 -21.74 -1.19 8.83
C ALA A 23 -21.12 0.08 9.44
N PHE A 24 -21.00 0.17 10.77
CA PHE A 24 -20.43 1.34 11.44
C PHE A 24 -18.99 1.67 10.98
N LEU A 25 -18.17 0.65 10.67
CA LEU A 25 -16.80 0.88 10.17
C LEU A 25 -16.83 1.26 8.69
N ARG A 26 -17.63 0.57 7.87
CA ARG A 26 -17.76 0.85 6.45
C ARG A 26 -18.29 2.28 6.19
N GLU A 27 -19.26 2.73 6.99
CA GLU A 27 -19.78 4.11 6.96
C GLU A 27 -18.71 5.14 7.39
N ALA A 28 -17.91 4.82 8.42
CA ALA A 28 -16.80 5.69 8.83
C ALA A 28 -15.73 5.82 7.73
N ILE A 29 -15.40 4.73 7.03
CA ILE A 29 -14.49 4.74 5.88
C ILE A 29 -15.09 5.56 4.72
N SER A 30 -16.36 5.35 4.37
CA SER A 30 -17.04 6.12 3.33
C SER A 30 -16.99 7.62 3.60
N ASN A 31 -17.27 8.04 4.84
CA ASN A 31 -17.18 9.44 5.26
C ASN A 31 -15.73 9.98 5.18
N TYR A 32 -14.74 9.17 5.49
CA TYR A 32 -13.33 9.54 5.36
C TYR A 32 -12.97 9.88 3.91
N TYR A 33 -13.41 9.07 2.93
CA TYR A 33 -13.21 9.36 1.51
C TYR A 33 -13.93 10.64 1.06
N ALA A 34 -15.15 10.86 1.54
CA ALA A 34 -15.88 12.10 1.27
C ALA A 34 -15.12 13.34 1.77
N GLY A 35 -14.35 13.21 2.85
CA GLY A 35 -13.52 14.27 3.42
C GLY A 35 -12.43 14.81 2.49
N PHE A 36 -12.02 14.03 1.46
CA PHE A 36 -11.08 14.48 0.42
C PHE A 36 -11.69 14.41 -1.00
N GLY A 37 -13.02 14.51 -1.08
CA GLY A 37 -13.74 14.71 -2.33
C GLY A 37 -13.99 13.45 -3.16
N VAL A 38 -13.78 12.26 -2.59
CA VAL A 38 -14.01 10.98 -3.27
C VAL A 38 -15.27 10.33 -2.74
N THR A 39 -16.17 9.91 -3.64
CA THR A 39 -17.39 9.19 -3.27
C THR A 39 -17.18 7.69 -3.35
N VAL A 40 -17.33 7.02 -2.21
CA VAL A 40 -17.32 5.57 -2.06
C VAL A 40 -18.56 5.16 -1.25
N ASP A 41 -19.36 4.24 -1.77
CA ASP A 41 -20.50 3.70 -1.02
C ASP A 41 -20.00 2.73 0.06
N ALA A 42 -20.54 2.82 1.27
CA ALA A 42 -20.21 1.90 2.36
C ALA A 42 -20.41 0.42 1.99
N ASN A 43 -21.32 0.14 1.04
CA ASN A 43 -21.55 -1.21 0.55
C ASN A 43 -20.54 -1.69 -0.53
N GLU A 44 -19.58 -0.86 -0.91
CA GLU A 44 -18.46 -1.23 -1.80
C GLU A 44 -17.20 -1.60 -1.02
N ILE A 45 -17.24 -1.45 0.31
CA ILE A 45 -16.09 -1.61 1.22
C ILE A 45 -16.14 -3.00 1.86
N PHE A 46 -15.03 -3.73 1.76
CA PHE A 46 -14.81 -5.02 2.40
C PHE A 46 -13.69 -4.89 3.43
N VAL A 47 -14.02 -5.02 4.71
CA VAL A 47 -13.05 -4.98 5.80
C VAL A 47 -12.25 -6.26 5.84
N SER A 48 -10.93 -6.15 5.96
CA SER A 48 -9.98 -7.25 5.95
C SER A 48 -8.96 -7.17 7.09
N ASP A 49 -8.12 -8.19 7.21
CA ASP A 49 -7.02 -8.23 8.18
C ASP A 49 -5.73 -7.55 7.68
N GLY A 50 -5.85 -6.72 6.63
CA GLY A 50 -4.79 -5.87 6.12
C GLY A 50 -4.53 -6.04 4.62
N ALA A 51 -4.02 -4.99 3.98
CA ALA A 51 -3.78 -4.94 2.54
C ALA A 51 -2.89 -6.07 2.02
N LYS A 52 -1.97 -6.62 2.83
CA LYS A 52 -1.15 -7.76 2.40
C LYS A 52 -2.00 -9.00 2.09
N SER A 53 -2.98 -9.29 2.94
CA SER A 53 -3.93 -10.39 2.70
C SER A 53 -4.80 -10.10 1.48
N ASP A 54 -5.27 -8.86 1.33
CA ASP A 54 -6.08 -8.47 0.18
C ASP A 54 -5.29 -8.60 -1.13
N CYS A 55 -4.07 -8.06 -1.19
CA CYS A 55 -3.19 -8.17 -2.36
C CYS A 55 -2.89 -9.63 -2.77
N GLY A 56 -2.73 -10.52 -1.79
CA GLY A 56 -2.50 -11.93 -2.06
C GLY A 56 -3.78 -12.68 -2.44
N ASN A 57 -4.89 -12.36 -1.77
CA ASN A 57 -6.16 -13.07 -1.91
C ASN A 57 -6.99 -12.62 -3.12
N ILE A 58 -6.83 -11.38 -3.58
CA ILE A 58 -7.59 -10.86 -4.73
C ILE A 58 -7.33 -11.69 -6.00
N GLY A 59 -6.17 -12.32 -6.08
CA GLY A 59 -5.84 -13.25 -7.13
C GLY A 59 -6.78 -14.45 -7.25
N ASP A 60 -7.52 -14.82 -6.19
CA ASP A 60 -8.47 -15.94 -6.21
C ASP A 60 -9.64 -15.72 -7.18
N ILE A 61 -9.94 -14.48 -7.56
CA ILE A 61 -11.05 -14.15 -8.46
C ILE A 61 -10.65 -14.00 -9.93
N PHE A 62 -9.37 -14.18 -10.24
CA PHE A 62 -8.83 -14.07 -11.59
C PHE A 62 -8.31 -15.40 -12.12
N GLY A 63 -8.42 -15.60 -13.43
CA GLY A 63 -7.89 -16.77 -14.11
C GLY A 63 -6.36 -16.89 -13.99
N LYS A 64 -5.85 -18.12 -14.03
CA LYS A 64 -4.40 -18.38 -14.02
C LYS A 64 -3.71 -17.94 -15.31
N ASP A 65 -4.46 -17.83 -16.40
CA ASP A 65 -3.94 -17.44 -17.71
C ASP A 65 -3.88 -15.90 -17.87
N ASN A 66 -4.40 -15.13 -16.88
CA ASN A 66 -4.29 -13.68 -16.89
C ASN A 66 -2.82 -13.24 -16.76
N VAL A 67 -2.43 -12.28 -17.57
CA VAL A 67 -1.12 -11.63 -17.53
C VAL A 67 -1.12 -10.51 -16.52
N VAL A 68 -0.16 -10.51 -15.62
CA VAL A 68 -0.03 -9.52 -14.54
C VAL A 68 1.07 -8.54 -14.88
N LEU A 69 0.78 -7.25 -14.82
CA LEU A 69 1.75 -6.17 -14.93
C LEU A 69 2.04 -5.59 -13.55
N VAL A 70 3.32 -5.48 -13.21
CA VAL A 70 3.84 -4.81 -12.02
C VAL A 70 4.93 -3.81 -12.41
N THR A 71 5.15 -2.79 -11.62
CA THR A 71 6.34 -1.94 -11.76
C THR A 71 7.58 -2.66 -11.24
N ASP A 72 8.77 -2.29 -11.70
CA ASP A 72 10.04 -2.80 -11.15
C ASP A 72 10.93 -1.57 -10.82
N PRO A 73 11.30 -1.32 -9.56
CA PRO A 73 11.10 -2.16 -8.36
C PRO A 73 9.67 -2.10 -7.79
N VAL A 74 9.29 -3.15 -7.06
CA VAL A 74 7.92 -3.33 -6.55
C VAL A 74 7.87 -4.06 -5.20
N TYR A 75 6.78 -3.93 -4.47
CA TYR A 75 6.52 -4.72 -3.28
C TYR A 75 6.39 -6.22 -3.65
N PRO A 76 7.23 -7.12 -3.11
CA PRO A 76 7.36 -8.51 -3.59
C PRO A 76 6.06 -9.32 -3.59
N VAL A 77 5.10 -8.99 -2.72
CA VAL A 77 3.84 -9.73 -2.59
C VAL A 77 3.07 -9.80 -3.90
N TYR A 78 3.11 -8.76 -4.73
CA TYR A 78 2.40 -8.76 -6.01
C TYR A 78 3.01 -9.77 -7.00
N VAL A 79 4.33 -9.90 -6.97
CA VAL A 79 5.07 -10.88 -7.79
C VAL A 79 4.86 -12.29 -7.25
N ASP A 80 5.18 -12.50 -5.98
CA ASP A 80 5.19 -13.82 -5.36
C ASP A 80 3.81 -14.49 -5.38
N SER A 81 2.74 -13.75 -5.04
CA SER A 81 1.38 -14.29 -5.05
C SER A 81 0.94 -14.73 -6.46
N ASN A 82 1.37 -14.02 -7.50
CA ASN A 82 1.02 -14.36 -8.87
C ASN A 82 1.91 -15.47 -9.45
N ILE A 83 3.19 -15.55 -9.05
CA ILE A 83 4.04 -16.72 -9.35
C ILE A 83 3.46 -17.98 -8.71
N MET A 84 3.04 -17.92 -7.44
CA MET A 84 2.39 -19.03 -6.75
C MET A 84 1.10 -19.47 -7.43
N ALA A 85 0.39 -18.56 -8.05
CA ALA A 85 -0.83 -18.83 -8.83
C ALA A 85 -0.54 -19.32 -10.27
N GLY A 86 0.74 -19.34 -10.70
CA GLY A 86 1.17 -19.78 -12.04
C GLY A 86 0.90 -18.74 -13.14
N ARG A 87 0.72 -17.45 -12.80
CA ARG A 87 0.47 -16.39 -13.77
C ARG A 87 1.76 -15.87 -14.39
N LYS A 88 1.65 -15.43 -15.63
CA LYS A 88 2.72 -14.70 -16.32
C LYS A 88 2.80 -13.27 -15.79
N ILE A 89 4.03 -12.84 -15.49
CA ILE A 89 4.30 -11.47 -15.04
C ILE A 89 5.07 -10.72 -16.13
N VAL A 90 4.66 -9.50 -16.38
CA VAL A 90 5.35 -8.50 -17.18
C VAL A 90 5.67 -7.29 -16.33
N TYR A 91 6.75 -6.58 -16.65
CA TYR A 91 7.26 -5.50 -15.80
C TYR A 91 7.22 -4.17 -16.56
N ALA A 92 6.70 -3.14 -15.89
CA ALA A 92 6.86 -1.75 -16.30
C ALA A 92 8.15 -1.20 -15.67
N ASN A 93 9.02 -0.65 -16.50
CA ASN A 93 10.34 -0.19 -16.08
C ASN A 93 10.25 1.10 -15.28
N SER A 94 10.47 1.03 -13.97
CA SER A 94 10.59 2.18 -13.08
C SER A 94 12.06 2.40 -12.74
N ASN A 95 12.56 3.60 -12.98
CA ASN A 95 13.96 3.94 -12.75
C ASN A 95 14.13 5.43 -12.42
N ARG A 96 15.37 5.87 -12.29
CA ARG A 96 15.69 7.27 -11.96
C ARG A 96 15.16 8.25 -13.01
N GLU A 97 15.12 7.87 -14.29
CA GLU A 97 14.77 8.77 -15.40
C GLU A 97 13.27 9.13 -15.37
N ASN A 98 12.43 8.22 -14.89
CA ASN A 98 10.99 8.42 -14.70
C ASN A 98 10.59 8.59 -13.23
N ASN A 99 11.54 9.00 -12.37
CA ASN A 99 11.31 9.18 -10.92
C ASN A 99 10.67 7.98 -10.22
N PHE A 100 10.94 6.78 -10.73
CA PHE A 100 10.32 5.53 -10.26
C PHE A 100 8.77 5.52 -10.33
N ALA A 101 8.20 6.31 -11.24
CA ALA A 101 6.77 6.34 -11.56
C ALA A 101 6.60 5.90 -13.03
N ALA A 102 6.63 4.59 -13.28
CA ALA A 102 6.46 4.06 -14.63
C ALA A 102 5.09 4.40 -15.19
N LEU A 103 5.04 4.69 -16.48
CA LEU A 103 3.80 4.87 -17.24
C LEU A 103 3.49 3.61 -18.07
N PRO A 104 2.23 3.42 -18.51
CA PRO A 104 1.88 2.27 -19.32
C PRO A 104 2.58 2.28 -20.69
N ASP A 105 3.00 1.11 -21.13
CA ASP A 105 3.49 0.89 -22.50
C ASP A 105 2.37 0.26 -23.33
N GLU A 106 1.94 0.91 -24.39
CA GLU A 106 0.90 0.47 -25.30
C GLU A 106 1.19 -0.85 -26.02
N ASN A 107 2.46 -1.25 -26.09
CA ASN A 107 2.90 -2.50 -26.69
C ASN A 107 2.83 -3.69 -25.72
N VAL A 108 2.68 -3.43 -24.43
CA VAL A 108 2.52 -4.44 -23.38
C VAL A 108 1.04 -4.65 -23.14
N LYS A 109 0.56 -5.89 -23.20
CA LYS A 109 -0.82 -6.24 -22.81
C LYS A 109 -0.79 -6.97 -21.48
N ALA A 110 -1.65 -6.50 -20.57
CA ALA A 110 -1.86 -7.12 -19.27
C ALA A 110 -3.36 -7.13 -18.92
N ASP A 111 -3.73 -8.09 -18.12
CA ASP A 111 -5.10 -8.26 -17.63
C ASP A 111 -5.27 -7.70 -16.23
N ILE A 112 -4.22 -7.76 -15.44
CA ILE A 112 -4.18 -7.30 -14.05
C ILE A 112 -2.97 -6.38 -13.91
N ILE A 113 -3.17 -5.20 -13.32
CA ILE A 113 -2.13 -4.19 -13.14
C ILE A 113 -2.03 -3.86 -11.65
N TYR A 114 -0.90 -4.11 -11.01
CA TYR A 114 -0.65 -3.64 -9.65
C TYR A 114 0.04 -2.28 -9.68
N LEU A 115 -0.57 -1.31 -9.02
CA LEU A 115 -0.01 0.01 -8.77
C LEU A 115 0.01 0.27 -7.27
N CYS A 116 1.11 0.80 -6.76
CA CYS A 116 1.21 1.24 -5.36
C CYS A 116 1.58 2.73 -5.33
N SER A 117 0.74 3.55 -4.70
CA SER A 117 1.01 4.99 -4.60
C SER A 117 0.51 5.53 -3.26
N PRO A 118 1.43 6.09 -2.46
CA PRO A 118 2.89 6.11 -2.61
C PRO A 118 3.52 4.72 -2.63
N ASN A 119 4.59 4.56 -3.43
CA ASN A 119 5.16 3.25 -3.73
C ASN A 119 6.09 2.74 -2.62
N ASN A 120 6.01 1.47 -2.34
CA ASN A 120 7.02 0.69 -1.64
C ASN A 120 7.80 -0.15 -2.67
N PRO A 121 9.12 0.10 -2.91
CA PRO A 121 10.08 0.69 -1.97
C PRO A 121 10.45 2.16 -2.23
N THR A 122 10.09 2.73 -3.37
CA THR A 122 10.73 3.95 -3.90
C THR A 122 10.24 5.25 -3.26
N GLY A 123 9.08 5.20 -2.59
CA GLY A 123 8.43 6.40 -2.04
C GLY A 123 7.86 7.35 -3.08
N SER A 124 7.94 7.03 -4.37
CA SER A 124 7.32 7.81 -5.44
C SER A 124 5.80 7.74 -5.35
N ALA A 125 5.13 8.79 -5.73
CA ALA A 125 3.67 8.87 -5.82
C ALA A 125 3.26 9.40 -7.19
N TYR A 126 2.21 8.84 -7.75
CA TYR A 126 1.68 9.25 -9.04
C TYR A 126 0.89 10.55 -8.95
N THR A 127 1.04 11.40 -9.95
CA THR A 127 0.16 12.54 -10.20
C THR A 127 -1.19 12.09 -10.75
N ALA A 128 -2.17 13.01 -10.76
CA ALA A 128 -3.49 12.72 -11.36
C ALA A 128 -3.39 12.37 -12.85
N ASP A 129 -2.54 13.09 -13.59
CA ASP A 129 -2.34 12.85 -15.03
C ASP A 129 -1.67 11.50 -15.32
N GLU A 130 -0.74 11.07 -14.47
CA GLU A 130 -0.09 9.76 -14.59
C GLU A 130 -1.07 8.63 -14.27
N LEU A 131 -1.87 8.77 -13.20
CA LEU A 131 -2.93 7.80 -12.89
C LEU A 131 -4.01 7.76 -13.98
N LYS A 132 -4.32 8.91 -14.60
CA LYS A 132 -5.26 8.94 -15.70
C LYS A 132 -4.77 8.13 -16.89
N GLN A 133 -3.49 8.17 -17.23
CA GLN A 133 -2.92 7.33 -18.28
C GLN A 133 -3.07 5.83 -17.96
N TRP A 134 -2.85 5.43 -16.71
CA TRP A 134 -3.09 4.05 -16.28
C TRP A 134 -4.54 3.64 -16.36
N VAL A 135 -5.47 4.51 -15.98
CA VAL A 135 -6.92 4.27 -16.08
C VAL A 135 -7.34 4.12 -17.53
N ASP A 136 -6.88 5.02 -18.41
CA ASP A 136 -7.20 4.95 -19.84
C ASP A 136 -6.62 3.70 -20.50
N TYR A 137 -5.38 3.34 -20.15
CA TYR A 137 -4.76 2.09 -20.59
C TYR A 137 -5.58 0.87 -20.13
N ALA A 138 -6.00 0.83 -18.87
CA ALA A 138 -6.76 -0.29 -18.31
C ALA A 138 -8.14 -0.43 -19.00
N ILE A 139 -8.85 0.67 -19.19
CA ILE A 139 -10.14 0.67 -19.92
C ILE A 139 -9.96 0.18 -21.37
N LYS A 140 -8.94 0.68 -22.06
CA LYS A 140 -8.66 0.33 -23.47
C LYS A 140 -8.33 -1.16 -23.63
N ASN A 141 -7.64 -1.75 -22.66
CA ASN A 141 -7.17 -3.14 -22.72
C ASN A 141 -8.07 -4.12 -21.94
N ASP A 142 -9.21 -3.66 -21.43
CA ASP A 142 -10.09 -4.44 -20.54
C ASP A 142 -9.32 -5.05 -19.34
N ALA A 143 -8.40 -4.27 -18.76
CA ALA A 143 -7.58 -4.66 -17.62
C ALA A 143 -8.17 -4.15 -16.30
N ILE A 144 -7.82 -4.83 -15.20
CA ILE A 144 -8.18 -4.40 -13.84
C ILE A 144 -6.94 -3.85 -13.14
N ILE A 145 -7.05 -2.63 -12.62
CA ILE A 145 -6.04 -2.03 -11.74
C ILE A 145 -6.31 -2.48 -10.30
N LEU A 146 -5.30 -3.07 -9.68
CA LEU A 146 -5.24 -3.33 -8.25
C LEU A 146 -4.36 -2.25 -7.61
N TYR A 147 -5.01 -1.26 -7.04
CA TYR A 147 -4.36 -0.05 -6.52
C TYR A 147 -4.12 -0.20 -5.01
N ASP A 148 -2.86 -0.29 -4.60
CA ASP A 148 -2.46 -0.34 -3.19
C ASP A 148 -2.21 1.07 -2.66
N ALA A 149 -3.14 1.55 -1.82
CA ALA A 149 -3.13 2.86 -1.17
C ALA A 149 -2.66 2.78 0.30
N ALA A 150 -1.85 1.78 0.67
CA ALA A 150 -1.44 1.56 2.07
C ALA A 150 -0.68 2.75 2.69
N TYR A 151 -0.19 3.68 1.91
CA TYR A 151 0.55 4.86 2.36
C TYR A 151 -0.14 6.19 2.04
N GLU A 152 -1.42 6.17 1.62
CA GLU A 152 -2.16 7.36 1.18
C GLU A 152 -2.17 8.49 2.24
N ALA A 153 -2.21 8.12 3.53
CA ALA A 153 -2.22 9.07 4.64
C ALA A 153 -0.91 9.89 4.77
N PHE A 154 0.19 9.42 4.16
CA PHE A 154 1.48 10.12 4.14
C PHE A 154 1.57 11.21 3.07
N ILE A 155 0.61 11.28 2.15
CA ILE A 155 0.58 12.29 1.09
C ILE A 155 0.34 13.67 1.71
N THR A 156 1.28 14.59 1.46
CA THR A 156 1.23 15.98 1.94
C THR A 156 1.12 17.00 0.82
N GLU A 157 1.37 16.58 -0.40
CA GLU A 157 1.27 17.42 -1.60
C GLU A 157 -0.12 17.26 -2.24
N ASP A 158 -0.37 18.05 -3.26
CA ASP A 158 -1.59 17.97 -4.07
C ASP A 158 -1.51 16.76 -5.03
N LEU A 159 -1.62 15.57 -4.45
CA LEU A 159 -1.58 14.29 -5.16
C LEU A 159 -2.82 13.46 -4.80
N PRO A 160 -3.29 12.61 -5.73
CA PRO A 160 -4.44 11.74 -5.47
C PRO A 160 -4.19 10.79 -4.30
N ARG A 161 -5.07 10.79 -3.32
CA ARG A 161 -5.04 9.85 -2.19
C ARG A 161 -5.77 8.54 -2.51
N SER A 162 -6.58 8.53 -3.55
CA SER A 162 -7.35 7.39 -4.03
C SER A 162 -7.37 7.37 -5.55
N ILE A 163 -7.34 6.17 -6.13
CA ILE A 163 -7.51 5.98 -7.57
C ILE A 163 -8.91 6.46 -8.02
N PHE A 164 -9.90 6.43 -7.13
CA PHE A 164 -11.26 6.86 -7.44
C PHE A 164 -11.42 8.39 -7.56
N ALA A 165 -10.38 9.16 -7.27
CA ALA A 165 -10.31 10.57 -7.66
C ALA A 165 -10.13 10.76 -9.17
N ILE A 166 -9.75 9.71 -9.90
CA ILE A 166 -9.48 9.74 -11.34
C ILE A 166 -10.72 9.33 -12.13
N GLU A 167 -11.10 10.16 -13.09
CA GLU A 167 -12.24 9.87 -13.96
C GLU A 167 -12.05 8.55 -14.71
N GLY A 168 -13.07 7.69 -14.64
CA GLY A 168 -13.07 6.37 -15.26
C GLY A 168 -12.56 5.24 -14.37
N ALA A 169 -11.87 5.52 -13.28
CA ALA A 169 -11.26 4.50 -12.42
C ALA A 169 -12.27 3.49 -11.86
N ARG A 170 -13.50 3.90 -11.57
CA ARG A 170 -14.56 3.00 -11.10
C ARG A 170 -14.93 1.88 -12.09
N LYS A 171 -14.56 2.04 -13.36
CA LYS A 171 -14.80 1.03 -14.41
C LYS A 171 -13.69 -0.02 -14.53
N CYS A 172 -12.53 0.22 -13.90
CA CYS A 172 -11.37 -0.63 -14.09
C CYS A 172 -10.49 -0.81 -12.84
N ALA A 173 -10.84 -0.24 -11.68
CA ALA A 173 -9.97 -0.29 -10.52
C ALA A 173 -10.64 -0.89 -9.27
N ILE A 174 -9.80 -1.56 -8.49
CA ILE A 174 -10.04 -2.01 -7.12
C ILE A 174 -8.98 -1.32 -6.26
N GLU A 175 -9.40 -0.73 -5.13
CA GLU A 175 -8.47 -0.09 -4.20
C GLU A 175 -8.32 -0.88 -2.91
N MET A 176 -7.09 -1.06 -2.45
CA MET A 176 -6.74 -1.75 -1.22
C MET A 176 -6.03 -0.82 -0.25
N CYS A 177 -6.50 -0.77 0.99
CA CYS A 177 -6.00 0.13 2.02
C CYS A 177 -5.61 -0.61 3.29
N SER A 178 -4.71 -0.03 4.07
CA SER A 178 -4.18 -0.63 5.29
C SER A 178 -4.14 0.37 6.44
N LEU A 179 -4.62 -0.03 7.60
CA LEU A 179 -4.40 0.72 8.84
C LEU A 179 -3.05 0.40 9.50
N SER A 180 -2.30 -0.56 8.96
CA SER A 180 -1.00 -0.99 9.51
C SER A 180 -0.01 0.16 9.62
N LYS A 181 0.01 1.05 8.62
CA LYS A 181 0.98 2.15 8.53
C LYS A 181 0.38 3.48 8.98
N THR A 182 -0.89 3.69 8.68
CA THR A 182 -1.63 4.90 9.04
C THR A 182 -1.87 5.01 10.54
N ALA A 183 -2.28 3.91 11.20
CA ALA A 183 -2.73 3.91 12.59
C ALA A 183 -2.00 2.89 13.49
N GLY A 184 -0.85 2.37 13.07
CA GLY A 184 -0.08 1.42 13.87
C GLY A 184 -0.70 0.02 14.01
N PHE A 185 -1.65 -0.35 13.16
CA PHE A 185 -2.35 -1.65 13.21
C PHE A 185 -1.52 -2.82 12.67
N THR A 186 -0.19 -2.70 12.65
CA THR A 186 0.69 -3.75 12.13
C THR A 186 0.49 -5.09 12.82
N GLY A 187 0.36 -5.11 14.14
CA GLY A 187 0.04 -6.30 14.93
C GLY A 187 -1.45 -6.52 15.19
N THR A 188 -2.27 -5.49 15.11
CA THR A 188 -3.72 -5.53 15.35
C THR A 188 -4.48 -6.11 14.17
N ARG A 189 -4.00 -5.92 12.96
CA ARG A 189 -4.51 -6.44 11.69
C ARG A 189 -5.87 -5.87 11.28
N CYS A 190 -5.86 -4.77 10.52
CA CYS A 190 -7.04 -4.25 9.83
C CYS A 190 -6.64 -3.51 8.55
N GLY A 191 -7.42 -3.70 7.52
CA GLY A 191 -7.40 -3.03 6.24
C GLY A 191 -8.77 -3.13 5.59
N TYR A 192 -8.86 -2.69 4.36
CA TYR A 192 -10.09 -2.81 3.59
C TYR A 192 -9.81 -2.74 2.09
N THR A 193 -10.71 -3.34 1.33
CA THR A 193 -10.73 -3.30 -0.13
C THR A 193 -12.02 -2.62 -0.59
N ILE A 194 -11.91 -1.74 -1.58
CA ILE A 194 -13.06 -1.05 -2.19
C ILE A 194 -13.23 -1.58 -3.61
N ILE A 195 -14.42 -2.09 -3.90
CA ILE A 195 -14.78 -2.61 -5.23
C ILE A 195 -16.08 -1.96 -5.68
N PRO A 196 -16.04 -1.11 -6.72
CA PRO A 196 -17.26 -0.52 -7.28
C PRO A 196 -18.26 -1.59 -7.70
N ARG A 197 -19.53 -1.37 -7.37
CA ARG A 197 -20.61 -2.33 -7.70
C ARG A 197 -20.83 -2.51 -9.19
N GLU A 198 -20.52 -1.48 -9.97
CA GLU A 198 -20.61 -1.46 -11.44
C GLU A 198 -19.39 -2.08 -12.13
N LEU A 199 -18.34 -2.49 -11.38
CA LEU A 199 -17.13 -3.04 -11.98
C LEU A 199 -17.39 -4.41 -12.57
N GLU A 200 -17.27 -4.50 -13.88
CA GLU A 200 -17.48 -5.72 -14.65
C GLU A 200 -16.27 -6.03 -15.52
N ARG A 201 -16.01 -7.30 -15.75
CA ARG A 201 -15.02 -7.79 -16.67
C ARG A 201 -15.41 -9.16 -17.23
N ASP A 202 -15.21 -9.38 -18.54
CA ASP A 202 -15.55 -10.63 -19.24
C ASP A 202 -17.00 -11.10 -18.94
N GLY A 203 -17.95 -10.15 -18.80
CA GLY A 203 -19.34 -10.44 -18.46
C GLY A 203 -19.58 -10.86 -17.01
N HIS A 204 -18.57 -10.75 -16.14
CA HIS A 204 -18.66 -11.04 -14.72
C HIS A 204 -18.60 -9.77 -13.88
N ASN A 205 -19.53 -9.64 -12.93
CA ASN A 205 -19.48 -8.58 -11.94
C ASN A 205 -18.42 -8.91 -10.88
N ILE A 206 -17.38 -8.08 -10.80
CA ILE A 206 -16.21 -8.29 -9.94
C ILE A 206 -16.58 -8.16 -8.47
N TYR A 207 -17.47 -7.22 -8.10
CA TYR A 207 -17.96 -7.09 -6.73
C TYR A 207 -18.61 -8.39 -6.24
N ASN A 208 -19.52 -8.98 -7.02
CA ASN A 208 -20.21 -10.21 -6.65
C ASN A 208 -19.25 -11.39 -6.56
N THR A 209 -18.22 -11.43 -7.41
CA THR A 209 -17.19 -12.45 -7.40
C THR A 209 -16.34 -12.37 -6.12
N TRP A 210 -15.91 -11.16 -5.74
CA TRP A 210 -15.19 -10.93 -4.49
C TRP A 210 -16.05 -11.20 -3.27
N TYR A 211 -17.30 -10.75 -3.26
CA TYR A 211 -18.26 -11.06 -2.19
C TYR A 211 -18.36 -12.57 -1.99
N ARG A 212 -18.49 -13.35 -3.07
CA ARG A 212 -18.55 -14.82 -3.00
C ARG A 212 -17.28 -15.41 -2.44
N ARG A 213 -16.11 -14.88 -2.84
CA ARG A 213 -14.81 -15.28 -2.28
C ARG A 213 -14.75 -15.03 -0.77
N GLN A 214 -15.14 -13.85 -0.32
CA GLN A 214 -15.14 -13.49 1.09
C GLN A 214 -16.10 -14.37 1.89
N ALA A 215 -17.31 -14.55 1.42
CA ALA A 215 -18.30 -15.46 2.05
C ALA A 215 -17.84 -16.93 2.15
N THR A 216 -16.90 -17.34 1.27
CA THR A 216 -16.42 -18.73 1.24
C THR A 216 -15.17 -18.95 2.08
N LYS A 217 -14.25 -17.97 2.15
CA LYS A 217 -12.90 -18.16 2.67
C LYS A 217 -12.56 -17.24 3.86
N PHE A 218 -13.47 -16.36 4.29
CA PHE A 218 -13.19 -15.38 5.33
C PHE A 218 -14.42 -15.09 6.20
N ASN A 219 -14.25 -15.10 7.52
CA ASN A 219 -15.32 -14.83 8.49
C ASN A 219 -15.26 -13.41 9.08
N GLY A 220 -14.46 -12.53 8.48
CA GLY A 220 -14.32 -11.14 8.91
C GLY A 220 -13.28 -10.93 10.01
N VAL A 221 -12.95 -9.67 10.20
CA VAL A 221 -12.07 -9.18 11.28
C VAL A 221 -12.84 -9.16 12.59
N SER A 222 -12.19 -9.44 13.71
CA SER A 222 -12.83 -9.47 15.02
C SER A 222 -13.49 -8.13 15.36
N TRP A 223 -14.62 -8.20 16.07
CA TRP A 223 -15.39 -7.01 16.46
C TRP A 223 -14.57 -5.95 17.22
N PRO A 224 -13.71 -6.29 18.22
CA PRO A 224 -12.89 -5.28 18.91
C PRO A 224 -11.94 -4.54 17.97
N VAL A 225 -11.37 -5.24 17.00
CA VAL A 225 -10.47 -4.63 16.00
C VAL A 225 -11.25 -3.68 15.09
N GLN A 226 -12.45 -4.04 14.65
CA GLN A 226 -13.28 -3.15 13.84
C GLN A 226 -13.76 -1.94 14.63
N CYS A 227 -14.05 -2.06 15.94
CA CYS A 227 -14.33 -0.91 16.81
C CYS A 227 -13.12 0.03 16.93
N ALA A 228 -11.94 -0.53 17.13
CA ALA A 228 -10.69 0.26 17.15
C ALA A 228 -10.43 0.92 15.80
N ALA A 229 -10.68 0.23 14.69
CA ALA A 229 -10.56 0.78 13.34
C ALA A 229 -11.56 1.94 13.09
N ALA A 230 -12.78 1.85 13.58
CA ALA A 230 -13.74 2.94 13.46
C ALA A 230 -13.29 4.20 14.23
N ALA A 231 -12.64 4.02 15.39
CA ALA A 231 -12.06 5.15 16.14
C ALA A 231 -10.95 5.88 15.36
N VAL A 232 -10.23 5.19 14.48
CA VAL A 232 -9.22 5.78 13.58
C VAL A 232 -9.83 6.90 12.72
N PHE A 233 -11.07 6.72 12.25
CA PHE A 233 -11.77 7.66 11.37
C PHE A 233 -12.57 8.74 12.13
N SER A 234 -12.56 8.74 13.47
CA SER A 234 -13.11 9.83 14.27
C SER A 234 -12.24 11.09 14.17
N GLU A 235 -12.79 12.26 14.53
CA GLU A 235 -12.05 13.52 14.57
C GLU A 235 -10.79 13.42 15.45
N GLU A 236 -10.92 12.84 16.65
CA GLU A 236 -9.79 12.63 17.56
C GLU A 236 -8.77 11.62 17.00
N GLY A 237 -9.25 10.52 16.41
CA GLY A 237 -8.39 9.54 15.74
C GLY A 237 -7.59 10.16 14.59
N GLN A 238 -8.23 10.95 13.76
CA GLN A 238 -7.56 11.63 12.64
C GLN A 238 -6.52 12.67 13.12
N LYS A 239 -6.78 13.35 14.25
CA LYS A 239 -5.79 14.24 14.86
C LYS A 239 -4.55 13.46 15.32
N GLN A 240 -4.73 12.38 16.06
CA GLN A 240 -3.62 11.53 16.53
C GLN A 240 -2.82 10.91 15.37
N ILE A 241 -3.50 10.51 14.29
CA ILE A 241 -2.84 10.01 13.09
C ILE A 241 -1.96 11.09 12.46
N LYS A 242 -2.45 12.31 12.30
CA LYS A 242 -1.67 13.42 11.75
C LYS A 242 -0.42 13.71 12.59
N GLU A 243 -0.52 13.65 13.92
CA GLU A 243 0.61 13.81 14.83
C GLU A 243 1.65 12.70 14.62
N ASN A 244 1.21 11.43 14.55
CA ASN A 244 2.10 10.28 14.31
C ASN A 244 2.77 10.34 12.92
N ILE A 245 2.01 10.67 11.88
CA ILE A 245 2.55 10.82 10.53
C ILE A 245 3.59 11.95 10.48
N SER A 246 3.29 13.10 11.10
CA SER A 246 4.23 14.21 11.22
C SER A 246 5.54 13.78 11.89
N TYR A 247 5.46 12.98 12.94
CA TYR A 247 6.63 12.42 13.61
C TYR A 247 7.50 11.59 12.65
N TYR A 248 6.89 10.72 11.86
CA TYR A 248 7.61 9.91 10.87
C TYR A 248 8.13 10.74 9.69
N GLN A 249 7.42 11.78 9.28
CA GLN A 249 7.89 12.71 8.25
C GLN A 249 9.10 13.51 8.71
N ASP A 250 9.16 13.89 9.98
CA ASP A 250 10.35 14.54 10.55
C ASP A 250 11.53 13.58 10.60
N ASN A 251 11.32 12.31 10.94
CA ASN A 251 12.36 11.30 10.83
C ASN A 251 12.84 11.13 9.38
N ALA A 252 11.93 11.14 8.42
CA ALA A 252 12.28 11.08 7.00
C ALA A 252 13.14 12.28 6.57
N LYS A 253 12.84 13.49 7.06
CA LYS A 253 13.66 14.69 6.81
C LYS A 253 15.06 14.57 7.39
N ILE A 254 15.21 13.98 8.59
CA ILE A 254 16.53 13.74 9.20
C ILE A 254 17.35 12.81 8.29
N ILE A 255 16.76 11.74 7.78
CA ILE A 255 17.44 10.78 6.90
C ILE A 255 17.78 11.45 5.55
N SER A 256 16.82 12.13 4.92
CA SER A 256 17.00 12.74 3.60
C SER A 256 18.02 13.88 3.63
N SER A 257 18.03 14.72 4.67
CA SER A 257 19.02 15.77 4.85
C SER A 257 20.45 15.23 4.93
N ALA A 258 20.62 14.06 5.59
CA ALA A 258 21.93 13.41 5.61
C ALA A 258 22.35 12.87 4.24
N MET A 259 21.39 12.39 3.43
CA MET A 259 21.70 11.98 2.05
C MET A 259 22.11 13.19 1.19
N ASP A 260 21.44 14.33 1.37
CA ASP A 260 21.82 15.59 0.70
C ASP A 260 23.24 16.02 1.10
N GLU A 261 23.59 16.01 2.40
CA GLU A 261 24.94 16.35 2.89
C GLU A 261 26.03 15.41 2.33
N LEU A 262 25.69 14.13 2.16
CA LEU A 262 26.60 13.13 1.58
C LEU A 262 26.61 13.11 0.05
N GLY A 263 25.79 13.93 -0.61
CA GLY A 263 25.63 13.93 -2.07
C GLY A 263 25.07 12.63 -2.65
N ILE A 264 24.32 11.87 -1.86
CA ILE A 264 23.72 10.60 -2.27
C ILE A 264 22.35 10.84 -2.89
N TYR A 265 22.16 10.37 -4.10
CA TYR A 265 20.84 10.43 -4.76
C TYR A 265 19.82 9.58 -4.01
N TYR A 266 18.63 10.13 -3.80
CA TYR A 266 17.49 9.41 -3.22
C TYR A 266 16.16 9.90 -3.80
N THR A 267 15.09 9.09 -3.56
CA THR A 267 13.69 9.45 -3.75
C THR A 267 12.88 9.09 -2.51
N GLY A 268 11.64 9.56 -2.42
CA GLY A 268 10.78 9.30 -1.27
C GLY A 268 11.04 10.25 -0.08
N GLY A 269 10.55 9.89 1.09
CA GLY A 269 10.71 10.67 2.32
C GLY A 269 9.78 11.88 2.46
N LYS A 270 9.00 12.24 1.44
CA LYS A 270 8.06 13.38 1.46
C LYS A 270 6.60 12.91 1.59
N ASN A 271 6.15 12.10 0.65
CA ASN A 271 4.80 11.53 0.64
C ASN A 271 4.79 10.06 1.08
N SER A 272 5.87 9.59 1.67
CA SER A 272 6.10 8.19 2.02
C SER A 272 7.06 8.08 3.19
N PRO A 273 6.95 7.03 4.02
CA PRO A 273 7.93 6.75 5.06
C PRO A 273 9.23 6.13 4.55
N TYR A 274 9.35 5.90 3.25
CA TYR A 274 10.51 5.25 2.63
C TYR A 274 11.44 6.26 1.98
N ILE A 275 12.73 6.05 2.17
CA ILE A 275 13.82 6.73 1.47
C ILE A 275 14.55 5.68 0.64
N TRP A 276 14.48 5.83 -0.66
CA TRP A 276 15.09 4.96 -1.66
C TRP A 276 16.33 5.61 -2.21
N LEU A 277 17.50 5.17 -1.75
CA LEU A 277 18.77 5.79 -2.06
C LEU A 277 19.61 4.93 -3.01
N LYS A 278 20.45 5.59 -3.80
CA LYS A 278 21.48 4.92 -4.61
C LYS A 278 22.63 4.53 -3.71
N CYS A 279 23.06 3.26 -3.76
CA CYS A 279 24.24 2.82 -3.02
C CYS A 279 25.46 3.65 -3.42
N PRO A 280 26.25 4.16 -2.47
CA PRO A 280 27.41 5.00 -2.74
C PRO A 280 28.53 4.20 -3.45
N ASN A 281 29.43 4.93 -4.14
CA ASN A 281 30.64 4.38 -4.75
C ASN A 281 30.41 3.21 -5.73
N GLY A 282 29.21 3.06 -6.28
CA GLY A 282 28.86 1.98 -7.19
C GLY A 282 28.70 0.61 -6.52
N MET A 283 28.57 0.56 -5.20
CA MET A 283 28.33 -0.67 -4.45
C MET A 283 27.06 -1.38 -4.90
N GLY A 284 27.06 -2.70 -4.81
CA GLY A 284 25.84 -3.51 -4.89
C GLY A 284 24.97 -3.34 -3.63
N SER A 285 23.69 -3.69 -3.75
CA SER A 285 22.73 -3.54 -2.64
C SER A 285 23.11 -4.35 -1.40
N TRP A 286 23.58 -5.58 -1.60
CA TRP A 286 24.02 -6.46 -0.52
C TRP A 286 25.37 -6.07 0.08
N GLU A 287 26.29 -5.60 -0.74
CA GLU A 287 27.57 -5.05 -0.27
C GLU A 287 27.33 -3.85 0.66
N PHE A 288 26.43 -2.95 0.28
CA PHE A 288 26.06 -1.80 1.11
C PHE A 288 25.31 -2.24 2.37
N PHE A 289 24.49 -3.27 2.30
CA PHE A 289 23.85 -3.86 3.50
C PHE A 289 24.89 -4.36 4.49
N ASP A 290 25.85 -5.16 4.03
CA ASP A 290 26.90 -5.72 4.88
C ASP A 290 27.77 -4.61 5.49
N LEU A 291 28.10 -3.58 4.71
CA LEU A 291 28.86 -2.41 5.20
C LEU A 291 28.09 -1.69 6.33
N LEU A 292 26.81 -1.38 6.14
CA LEU A 292 26.00 -0.71 7.14
C LEU A 292 25.81 -1.56 8.40
N LEU A 293 25.57 -2.85 8.24
CA LEU A 293 25.38 -3.77 9.35
C LEU A 293 26.63 -3.89 10.19
N ASN A 294 27.78 -4.16 9.56
CA ASN A 294 29.02 -4.51 10.28
C ASN A 294 29.75 -3.27 10.83
N GLU A 295 29.73 -2.14 10.10
CA GLU A 295 30.53 -0.96 10.44
C GLU A 295 29.71 0.16 11.10
N ALA A 296 28.40 0.20 10.88
CA ALA A 296 27.52 1.21 11.47
C ALA A 296 26.45 0.64 12.42
N ASN A 297 26.27 -0.68 12.49
CA ASN A 297 25.17 -1.34 13.19
C ASN A 297 23.80 -0.76 12.78
N VAL A 298 23.61 -0.53 11.49
CA VAL A 298 22.37 -0.03 10.89
C VAL A 298 21.82 -1.07 9.93
N VAL A 299 20.53 -1.35 10.06
CA VAL A 299 19.80 -2.29 9.21
C VAL A 299 18.82 -1.54 8.31
N GLY A 300 18.90 -1.81 7.02
CA GLY A 300 17.91 -1.37 6.02
C GLY A 300 17.56 -2.51 5.07
N THR A 301 17.04 -2.21 3.90
CA THR A 301 16.62 -3.26 2.97
C THR A 301 17.36 -3.12 1.64
N PRO A 302 18.10 -4.17 1.20
CA PRO A 302 18.74 -4.19 -0.12
C PRO A 302 17.72 -4.05 -1.23
N GLY A 303 18.03 -3.18 -2.20
CA GLY A 303 17.11 -2.87 -3.29
C GLY A 303 16.82 -4.06 -4.22
N GLU A 304 17.77 -4.97 -4.38
CA GLU A 304 17.59 -6.20 -5.16
C GLU A 304 16.41 -7.06 -4.70
N GLY A 305 16.03 -6.98 -3.42
CA GLY A 305 14.85 -7.65 -2.88
C GLY A 305 13.51 -7.14 -3.44
N PHE A 306 13.52 -6.05 -4.23
CA PHE A 306 12.32 -5.46 -4.81
C PHE A 306 12.25 -5.58 -6.35
N GLY A 307 13.24 -6.22 -6.98
CA GLY A 307 13.29 -6.40 -8.42
C GLY A 307 14.64 -6.03 -9.04
N LYS A 308 14.76 -6.22 -10.33
CA LYS A 308 16.03 -6.00 -11.06
C LYS A 308 16.49 -4.55 -11.02
N ASN A 309 15.57 -3.61 -11.16
CA ASN A 309 15.86 -2.18 -11.10
C ASN A 309 16.19 -1.68 -9.69
N GLY A 310 16.03 -2.53 -8.69
CA GLY A 310 16.51 -2.31 -7.33
C GLY A 310 18.00 -2.54 -7.15
N ALA A 311 18.70 -3.14 -8.11
CA ALA A 311 20.13 -3.39 -8.01
C ALA A 311 20.93 -2.08 -7.85
N GLY A 312 21.79 -2.03 -6.84
CA GLY A 312 22.58 -0.87 -6.48
C GLY A 312 21.75 0.25 -5.86
N TYR A 313 20.55 -0.05 -5.36
CA TYR A 313 19.73 0.82 -4.50
C TYR A 313 19.51 0.19 -3.13
N PHE A 314 19.07 1.02 -2.19
CA PHE A 314 18.83 0.61 -0.81
C PHE A 314 17.64 1.37 -0.22
N ARG A 315 16.81 0.71 0.57
CA ARG A 315 15.67 1.34 1.22
C ARG A 315 15.93 1.55 2.71
N LEU A 316 15.86 2.80 3.15
CA LEU A 316 15.69 3.17 4.55
C LEU A 316 14.22 3.48 4.83
N THR A 317 13.86 3.48 6.11
CA THR A 317 12.51 3.80 6.56
C THR A 317 12.53 4.77 7.73
N SER A 318 11.55 5.66 7.77
CA SER A 318 11.34 6.60 8.88
C SER A 318 10.51 6.03 10.02
N PHE A 319 10.03 4.79 9.90
CA PHE A 319 9.33 4.07 10.97
C PHE A 319 10.28 3.67 12.08
N GLY A 320 10.62 4.58 12.95
CA GLY A 320 11.52 4.33 14.05
C GLY A 320 11.38 5.39 15.15
N ASP A 321 12.03 5.12 16.25
CA ASP A 321 12.25 6.12 17.27
C ASP A 321 13.17 7.23 16.76
N ARG A 322 12.91 8.49 17.15
CA ARG A 322 13.66 9.65 16.65
C ARG A 322 15.11 9.65 17.10
N GLU A 323 15.37 9.31 18.34
CA GLU A 323 16.74 9.28 18.88
C GLU A 323 17.56 8.22 18.17
N ASN A 324 16.99 7.03 17.97
CA ASN A 324 17.63 5.96 17.22
C ASN A 324 17.82 6.33 15.74
N THR A 325 16.91 7.09 15.16
CA THR A 325 17.03 7.58 13.77
C THR A 325 18.19 8.57 13.64
N ILE A 326 18.30 9.52 14.56
CA ILE A 326 19.42 10.46 14.62
C ILE A 326 20.74 9.72 14.77
N GLU A 327 20.83 8.80 15.72
CA GLU A 327 22.04 8.02 15.96
C GLU A 327 22.45 7.19 14.73
N ALA A 328 21.48 6.51 14.08
CA ALA A 328 21.75 5.76 12.87
C ALA A 328 22.29 6.64 11.73
N VAL A 329 21.70 7.81 11.54
CA VAL A 329 22.13 8.79 10.54
C VAL A 329 23.56 9.28 10.81
N GLU A 330 23.90 9.62 12.05
CA GLU A 330 25.27 10.05 12.42
C GLU A 330 26.29 8.95 12.19
N ARG A 331 25.95 7.69 12.47
CA ARG A 331 26.81 6.53 12.18
C ARG A 331 27.03 6.36 10.67
N ILE A 332 25.97 6.51 9.85
CA ILE A 332 26.06 6.44 8.38
C ILE A 332 26.96 7.58 7.87
N LYS A 333 26.76 8.80 8.33
CA LYS A 333 27.57 9.96 7.92
C LYS A 333 29.05 9.73 8.24
N LYS A 334 29.37 9.31 9.48
CA LYS A 334 30.73 9.02 9.90
C LYS A 334 31.39 7.92 9.07
N LEU A 335 30.60 6.91 8.65
CA LEU A 335 31.11 5.81 7.83
C LEU A 335 31.42 6.25 6.40
N LEU A 336 30.52 7.04 5.79
CA LEU A 336 30.59 7.40 4.38
C LEU A 336 31.37 8.70 4.10
N SER A 337 31.74 9.46 5.15
CA SER A 337 32.62 10.65 5.02
C SER A 337 34.11 10.32 5.05
N LYS A 338 34.46 9.05 5.18
CA LYS A 338 35.86 8.53 5.14
C LYS A 338 36.26 8.26 3.70
#